data_f1fe02c6c9fa20383ae0da88f535da41
#
_entry.id   f1fe02c6c9fa20383ae0da88f535da41
#
_cell.length_a   1.000
_cell.length_b   1.000
_cell.length_c   1.000
_cell.angle_alpha   90.00
_cell.angle_beta   90.00
_cell.angle_gamma   90.00
#
_symmetry.space_group_name_H-M   'P 1'
#
loop_
_entity.id
_entity.type
_entity.pdbx_description
1 polymer ?
#
loop_
_entity_poly.entity_id
_entity_poly.type
_entity_poly.pdbx_seq_one_letter_code
_entity_poly.pdbx_strand_id
1 'polypeptide(L)'
;FGATLLRDASEEELRSKVYAVDTDPGYIRDTTAWPMGDLVPDTVDTGIDRTAINEIAGKLMDDTVYGGIPFAFVVLHKGIPVAEKYRPGLGKDTRFLSWSMAKSFTNAVAGVLIRMGNMDISEPAGVEEWKNDERSRITLNDLLQMQSGLEWNEDYGSRSDVNLMLFDKGDMSRFAVTKPLEHPAGTQWTYSSGTANILTSLIRNEFDSDTSCYAFVHDNLLEKIGITDAVFEVDPSGDLVGSSYLYATARDYARFGLLYLNDGVFGGERILPEGWVDYTRTPASASEGKYGALFWLNRSREYPSAPEDMYSCQGHDGQMIFILPSSDLVVVVLGFSHRPDNALDFDGLLRDILKTI
;
A
#
# COMPACT_ATOMS: atom_id res chain seq x y z
N PHE A 1 -5.75 -19.28 -2.72
CA PHE A 1 -4.78 -19.48 -3.80
C PHE A 1 -3.87 -20.65 -3.45
N GLY A 2 -3.56 -21.53 -4.39
CA GLY A 2 -2.73 -22.70 -4.19
C GLY A 2 -1.30 -22.47 -4.69
N ALA A 3 -0.46 -23.52 -4.60
CA ALA A 3 0.87 -23.48 -5.18
C ALA A 3 0.79 -23.39 -6.72
N THR A 4 1.61 -22.52 -7.31
CA THR A 4 1.71 -22.36 -8.76
C THR A 4 3.06 -22.86 -9.25
N LEU A 5 3.06 -23.59 -10.35
CA LEU A 5 4.28 -24.00 -11.03
C LEU A 5 4.79 -22.83 -11.88
N LEU A 6 5.87 -22.21 -11.47
CA LEU A 6 6.59 -21.26 -12.31
C LEU A 6 7.38 -22.03 -13.36
N ARG A 7 7.12 -21.78 -14.63
CA ARG A 7 7.74 -22.51 -15.77
C ARG A 7 9.10 -21.97 -16.17
N ASP A 8 9.38 -20.74 -15.77
CA ASP A 8 10.56 -19.94 -16.10
C ASP A 8 11.53 -19.77 -14.93
N ALA A 9 11.30 -20.46 -13.80
CA ALA A 9 12.19 -20.48 -12.65
C ALA A 9 12.29 -21.90 -12.07
N SER A 10 13.49 -22.33 -11.67
CA SER A 10 13.71 -23.58 -10.97
C SER A 10 13.48 -23.42 -9.45
N GLU A 11 13.18 -24.54 -8.75
CA GLU A 11 13.09 -24.56 -7.29
C GLU A 11 14.41 -24.10 -6.63
N GLU A 12 15.56 -24.46 -7.19
CA GLU A 12 16.87 -24.06 -6.69
C GLU A 12 17.08 -22.57 -6.79
N GLU A 13 16.70 -21.94 -7.91
CA GLU A 13 16.73 -20.49 -8.10
C GLU A 13 15.83 -19.76 -7.08
N LEU A 14 14.62 -20.26 -6.87
CA LEU A 14 13.69 -19.66 -5.90
C LEU A 14 14.20 -19.77 -4.46
N ARG A 15 14.73 -20.95 -4.09
CA ARG A 15 15.26 -21.19 -2.73
C ARG A 15 16.60 -20.50 -2.47
N SER A 16 17.38 -20.19 -3.52
CA SER A 16 18.65 -19.45 -3.36
C SER A 16 18.45 -17.96 -3.13
N LYS A 17 17.29 -17.41 -3.44
CA LYS A 17 16.97 -16.00 -3.22
C LYS A 17 16.59 -15.74 -1.77
N VAL A 18 17.54 -15.88 -0.88
CA VAL A 18 17.37 -15.50 0.53
C VAL A 18 17.89 -14.07 0.68
N TYR A 19 16.99 -13.14 0.86
CA TYR A 19 17.30 -11.73 1.13
C TYR A 19 17.32 -11.55 2.65
N ALA A 20 18.49 -11.77 3.26
CA ALA A 20 18.70 -11.46 4.66
C ALA A 20 18.95 -9.97 4.80
N VAL A 21 17.97 -9.23 5.26
CA VAL A 21 18.13 -7.88 5.79
C VAL A 21 18.19 -8.02 7.31
N ASP A 22 19.13 -7.33 7.95
CA ASP A 22 19.15 -7.24 9.41
C ASP A 22 17.93 -6.41 9.84
N THR A 23 16.99 -7.08 10.49
CA THR A 23 15.75 -6.45 10.97
C THR A 23 15.77 -6.15 12.45
N ASP A 24 16.94 -6.28 13.12
CA ASP A 24 17.06 -5.90 14.52
C ASP A 24 17.04 -4.37 14.63
N PRO A 25 15.97 -3.76 15.14
CA PRO A 25 15.87 -2.31 15.24
C PRO A 25 16.74 -1.71 16.36
N GLY A 26 17.50 -2.54 17.09
CA GLY A 26 18.29 -2.10 18.25
C GLY A 26 17.44 -1.68 19.47
N TYR A 27 16.14 -1.97 19.46
CA TYR A 27 15.22 -1.68 20.56
C TYR A 27 14.13 -2.77 20.69
N ILE A 28 13.54 -2.87 21.89
CA ILE A 28 12.46 -3.83 22.17
C ILE A 28 11.12 -3.14 21.87
N ARG A 29 10.39 -3.56 20.83
CA ARG A 29 9.12 -2.96 20.40
C ARG A 29 8.09 -2.81 21.52
N ASP A 30 7.91 -3.84 22.35
CA ASP A 30 6.89 -3.84 23.42
C ASP A 30 7.17 -2.82 24.53
N THR A 31 8.39 -2.36 24.70
CA THR A 31 8.80 -1.38 25.72
C THR A 31 9.18 -0.02 25.17
N THR A 32 9.29 0.10 23.86
CA THR A 32 9.53 1.37 23.19
C THR A 32 8.21 2.08 22.90
N ALA A 33 8.17 3.38 23.17
CA ALA A 33 6.96 4.18 22.99
C ALA A 33 6.48 4.21 21.53
N TRP A 34 5.15 4.22 21.35
CA TRP A 34 4.52 4.50 20.07
C TRP A 34 4.94 5.89 19.56
N PRO A 35 5.18 6.13 18.26
CA PRO A 35 4.92 5.21 17.16
C PRO A 35 6.09 4.29 16.76
N MET A 36 7.30 4.49 17.27
CA MET A 36 8.45 3.63 16.93
C MET A 36 8.29 2.22 17.48
N GLY A 37 7.87 2.10 18.73
CA GLY A 37 7.55 0.82 19.38
C GLY A 37 6.05 0.60 19.53
N ASP A 38 5.68 -0.39 20.35
CA ASP A 38 4.30 -0.82 20.54
C ASP A 38 3.71 -0.40 21.89
N LEU A 39 4.50 0.30 22.73
CA LEU A 39 4.01 0.82 24.01
C LEU A 39 3.12 2.04 23.78
N VAL A 40 1.81 1.82 23.79
CA VAL A 40 0.81 2.88 23.64
C VAL A 40 0.57 3.56 25.01
N PRO A 41 0.62 4.89 25.10
CA PRO A 41 0.34 5.57 26.37
C PRO A 41 -1.14 5.47 26.74
N ASP A 42 -1.43 4.98 27.95
CA ASP A 42 -2.80 4.73 28.44
C ASP A 42 -3.63 6.01 28.68
N THR A 43 -3.00 7.17 28.78
CA THR A 43 -3.62 8.37 29.33
C THR A 43 -3.68 9.57 28.40
N VAL A 44 -3.33 9.41 27.10
CA VAL A 44 -3.41 10.54 26.16
C VAL A 44 -4.87 10.78 25.78
N ASP A 45 -5.41 11.91 26.23
CA ASP A 45 -6.71 12.40 25.76
C ASP A 45 -6.55 13.02 24.36
N THR A 46 -7.14 12.39 23.37
CA THR A 46 -7.17 12.89 22.00
C THR A 46 -8.45 13.64 21.67
N GLY A 47 -9.42 13.65 22.60
CA GLY A 47 -10.76 14.22 22.40
C GLY A 47 -11.76 13.25 21.77
N ILE A 48 -11.37 12.01 21.45
CA ILE A 48 -12.27 10.98 20.91
C ILE A 48 -13.00 10.25 22.04
N ASP A 49 -14.27 9.93 21.85
CA ASP A 49 -15.02 9.05 22.77
C ASP A 49 -14.51 7.60 22.69
N ARG A 50 -13.58 7.26 23.60
CA ARG A 50 -12.96 5.92 23.66
C ARG A 50 -13.97 4.80 23.93
N THR A 51 -15.07 5.08 24.63
CA THR A 51 -16.11 4.08 24.85
C THR A 51 -16.85 3.79 23.55
N ALA A 52 -17.31 4.82 22.87
CA ALA A 52 -18.02 4.68 21.61
C ALA A 52 -17.16 4.02 20.52
N ILE A 53 -15.88 4.42 20.38
CA ILE A 53 -15.01 3.80 19.34
C ILE A 53 -14.73 2.32 19.63
N ASN A 54 -14.59 1.90 20.89
CA ASN A 54 -14.45 0.51 21.27
C ASN A 54 -15.73 -0.32 21.08
N GLU A 55 -16.91 0.30 21.26
CA GLU A 55 -18.18 -0.35 20.90
C GLU A 55 -18.28 -0.57 19.38
N ILE A 56 -17.86 0.41 18.57
CA ILE A 56 -17.78 0.25 17.10
C ILE A 56 -16.84 -0.90 16.73
N ALA A 57 -15.65 -0.96 17.35
CA ALA A 57 -14.72 -2.06 17.15
C ALA A 57 -15.33 -3.44 17.52
N GLY A 58 -16.15 -3.48 18.59
CA GLY A 58 -16.91 -4.67 18.98
C GLY A 58 -17.92 -5.08 17.91
N LYS A 59 -18.72 -4.14 17.44
CA LYS A 59 -19.74 -4.35 16.40
C LYS A 59 -19.12 -4.76 15.06
N LEU A 60 -17.96 -4.23 14.72
CA LEU A 60 -17.24 -4.60 13.50
C LEU A 60 -16.83 -6.06 13.52
N MET A 61 -16.34 -6.58 14.66
CA MET A 61 -15.93 -7.99 14.78
C MET A 61 -17.11 -8.98 14.92
N ASP A 62 -18.32 -8.48 15.05
CA ASP A 62 -19.55 -9.30 15.15
C ASP A 62 -20.18 -9.66 13.79
N ASP A 63 -19.58 -9.26 12.68
CA ASP A 63 -19.99 -9.56 11.29
C ASP A 63 -21.43 -9.14 10.91
N THR A 64 -22.28 -8.75 11.89
CA THR A 64 -23.71 -8.53 11.67
C THR A 64 -24.09 -7.09 11.40
N VAL A 65 -23.25 -6.14 11.82
CA VAL A 65 -23.59 -4.70 11.73
C VAL A 65 -23.06 -4.08 10.45
N TYR A 66 -21.79 -4.32 10.13
CA TYR A 66 -21.14 -3.75 8.95
C TYR A 66 -20.91 -4.76 7.84
N GLY A 67 -21.22 -6.04 8.04
CA GLY A 67 -20.92 -7.12 7.10
C GLY A 67 -19.43 -7.42 7.00
N GLY A 68 -19.04 -8.15 5.99
CA GLY A 68 -17.66 -8.58 5.80
C GLY A 68 -17.19 -9.62 6.84
N ILE A 69 -15.92 -9.96 6.78
CA ILE A 69 -15.25 -10.80 7.80
C ILE A 69 -13.96 -10.08 8.20
N PRO A 70 -14.02 -9.06 9.07
CA PRO A 70 -12.84 -8.34 9.51
C PRO A 70 -11.98 -9.22 10.42
N PHE A 71 -10.66 -9.13 10.24
CA PHE A 71 -9.65 -9.86 11.01
C PHE A 71 -8.95 -8.95 12.02
N ALA A 72 -8.69 -7.72 11.62
CA ALA A 72 -8.03 -6.72 12.45
C ALA A 72 -8.60 -5.32 12.18
N PHE A 73 -8.63 -4.52 13.23
CA PHE A 73 -9.08 -3.14 13.22
C PHE A 73 -8.17 -2.31 14.11
N VAL A 74 -7.63 -1.20 13.57
CA VAL A 74 -6.83 -0.23 14.34
C VAL A 74 -7.28 1.17 13.96
N VAL A 75 -7.48 2.03 14.96
CA VAL A 75 -7.77 3.45 14.75
C VAL A 75 -6.72 4.29 15.47
N LEU A 76 -6.11 5.21 14.72
CA LEU A 76 -5.29 6.28 15.28
C LEU A 76 -6.09 7.58 15.23
N HIS A 77 -6.10 8.33 16.32
CA HIS A 77 -6.56 9.72 16.35
C HIS A 77 -5.46 10.61 16.90
N LYS A 78 -5.12 11.68 16.17
CA LYS A 78 -3.97 12.55 16.47
C LYS A 78 -2.67 11.74 16.69
N GLY A 79 -2.46 10.74 15.85
CA GLY A 79 -1.30 9.87 15.87
C GLY A 79 -1.27 8.81 16.98
N ILE A 80 -2.27 8.76 17.87
CA ILE A 80 -2.34 7.84 19.03
C ILE A 80 -3.35 6.72 18.75
N PRO A 81 -3.00 5.43 18.99
CA PRO A 81 -3.95 4.34 18.95
C PRO A 81 -5.07 4.52 19.97
N VAL A 82 -6.32 4.58 19.51
CA VAL A 82 -7.51 4.80 20.34
C VAL A 82 -8.45 3.61 20.38
N ALA A 83 -8.38 2.75 19.36
CA ALA A 83 -9.04 1.45 19.32
C ALA A 83 -8.20 0.45 18.57
N GLU A 84 -8.17 -0.78 19.05
CA GLU A 84 -7.48 -1.91 18.42
C GLU A 84 -8.25 -3.18 18.74
N LYS A 85 -8.58 -3.98 17.72
CA LYS A 85 -9.30 -5.23 17.90
C LYS A 85 -8.94 -6.24 16.84
N TYR A 86 -8.88 -7.50 17.26
CA TYR A 86 -8.56 -8.66 16.43
C TYR A 86 -9.61 -9.75 16.58
N ARG A 87 -9.82 -10.53 15.54
CA ARG A 87 -10.62 -11.75 15.60
C ARG A 87 -9.93 -12.79 16.50
N PRO A 88 -10.67 -13.65 17.21
CA PRO A 88 -10.09 -14.70 18.04
C PRO A 88 -9.03 -15.53 17.30
N GLY A 89 -7.87 -15.72 17.91
CA GLY A 89 -6.70 -16.42 17.36
C GLY A 89 -5.73 -15.53 16.57
N LEU A 90 -6.06 -14.25 16.38
CA LEU A 90 -5.18 -13.24 15.76
C LEU A 90 -4.78 -12.19 16.81
N GLY A 91 -3.73 -11.42 16.53
CA GLY A 91 -3.24 -10.41 17.46
C GLY A 91 -2.30 -9.39 16.80
N LYS A 92 -1.70 -8.52 17.61
CA LYS A 92 -0.84 -7.42 17.17
C LYS A 92 0.36 -7.87 16.34
N ASP A 93 0.84 -9.11 16.55
CA ASP A 93 1.98 -9.68 15.85
C ASP A 93 1.59 -10.52 14.61
N THR A 94 0.27 -10.60 14.31
CA THR A 94 -0.20 -11.30 13.11
C THR A 94 0.08 -10.44 11.88
N ARG A 95 0.80 -11.01 10.90
CA ARG A 95 1.01 -10.38 9.60
C ARG A 95 -0.15 -10.69 8.68
N PHE A 96 -0.63 -9.67 7.99
CA PHE A 96 -1.71 -9.73 7.02
C PHE A 96 -1.19 -9.36 5.64
N LEU A 97 -1.67 -10.03 4.60
CA LEU A 97 -1.38 -9.71 3.21
C LEU A 97 -2.03 -8.38 2.84
N SER A 98 -1.23 -7.47 2.29
CA SER A 98 -1.68 -6.14 1.87
C SER A 98 -2.59 -6.15 0.65
N TRP A 99 -2.42 -7.16 -0.24
CA TRP A 99 -2.87 -7.03 -1.61
C TRP A 99 -2.44 -5.67 -2.19
N SER A 100 -3.33 -5.00 -2.92
CA SER A 100 -2.98 -3.76 -3.62
C SER A 100 -2.61 -2.57 -2.74
N MET A 101 -2.72 -2.65 -1.41
CA MET A 101 -2.12 -1.63 -0.53
C MET A 101 -0.59 -1.55 -0.71
N ALA A 102 0.07 -2.63 -1.19
CA ALA A 102 1.49 -2.63 -1.55
C ALA A 102 1.85 -1.53 -2.55
N LYS A 103 0.93 -1.17 -3.47
CA LYS A 103 1.14 -0.07 -4.42
C LYS A 103 1.43 1.27 -3.73
N SER A 104 0.74 1.53 -2.62
CA SER A 104 0.99 2.74 -1.83
C SER A 104 2.35 2.72 -1.15
N PHE A 105 2.84 1.54 -0.73
CA PHE A 105 4.23 1.40 -0.25
C PHE A 105 5.24 1.62 -1.39
N THR A 106 4.94 1.17 -2.61
CA THR A 106 5.76 1.47 -3.80
C THR A 106 5.82 2.97 -4.08
N ASN A 107 4.70 3.72 -3.89
CA ASN A 107 4.72 5.18 -3.93
C ASN A 107 5.69 5.77 -2.90
N ALA A 108 5.68 5.26 -1.66
CA ALA A 108 6.58 5.75 -0.62
C ALA A 108 8.06 5.47 -0.96
N VAL A 109 8.39 4.28 -1.46
CA VAL A 109 9.76 3.94 -1.90
C VAL A 109 10.22 4.87 -3.02
N ALA A 110 9.38 5.10 -4.04
CA ALA A 110 9.65 6.07 -5.10
C ALA A 110 9.87 7.48 -4.53
N GLY A 111 9.03 7.90 -3.56
CA GLY A 111 9.19 9.18 -2.88
C GLY A 111 10.53 9.33 -2.16
N VAL A 112 11.00 8.28 -1.48
CA VAL A 112 12.33 8.29 -0.84
C VAL A 112 13.44 8.45 -1.86
N LEU A 113 13.40 7.70 -2.98
CA LEU A 113 14.40 7.81 -4.06
C LEU A 113 14.40 9.19 -4.72
N ILE A 114 13.22 9.78 -4.93
CA ILE A 114 13.07 11.13 -5.47
C ILE A 114 13.66 12.16 -4.49
N ARG A 115 13.40 12.03 -3.19
CA ARG A 115 14.00 12.89 -2.16
C ARG A 115 15.54 12.84 -2.17
N MET A 116 16.10 11.69 -2.51
CA MET A 116 17.56 11.49 -2.61
C MET A 116 18.12 11.93 -3.96
N GLY A 117 17.29 12.28 -4.94
CA GLY A 117 17.70 12.72 -6.27
C GLY A 117 18.06 11.57 -7.23
N ASN A 118 17.66 10.34 -6.90
CA ASN A 118 17.90 9.17 -7.76
C ASN A 118 16.87 9.03 -8.88
N MET A 119 15.65 9.53 -8.67
CA MET A 119 14.55 9.45 -9.65
C MET A 119 13.89 10.83 -9.82
N ASP A 120 13.27 11.07 -10.98
CA ASP A 120 12.45 12.25 -11.26
C ASP A 120 11.14 11.82 -11.94
N ILE A 121 10.01 12.27 -11.38
CA ILE A 121 8.68 11.90 -11.91
C ILE A 121 8.42 12.39 -13.33
N SER A 122 9.08 13.47 -13.75
CA SER A 122 8.91 14.08 -15.07
C SER A 122 9.71 13.40 -16.19
N GLU A 123 10.70 12.60 -15.82
CA GLU A 123 11.53 11.90 -16.78
C GLU A 123 10.83 10.67 -17.37
N PRO A 124 11.14 10.32 -18.63
CA PRO A 124 10.73 9.05 -19.19
C PRO A 124 11.15 7.87 -18.31
N ALA A 125 10.29 6.85 -18.23
CA ALA A 125 10.53 5.67 -17.40
C ALA A 125 11.80 4.88 -17.78
N GLY A 126 12.34 5.08 -18.98
CA GLY A 126 13.62 4.51 -19.40
C GLY A 126 13.60 2.99 -19.63
N VAL A 127 12.42 2.39 -19.82
CA VAL A 127 12.26 0.96 -20.07
C VAL A 127 12.90 0.61 -21.42
N GLU A 128 13.89 -0.29 -21.41
CA GLU A 128 14.70 -0.62 -22.59
C GLU A 128 13.85 -1.19 -23.74
N GLU A 129 12.84 -1.98 -23.45
CA GLU A 129 11.92 -2.56 -24.44
C GLU A 129 11.10 -1.50 -25.19
N TRP A 130 10.96 -0.30 -24.64
CA TRP A 130 10.15 0.76 -25.20
C TRP A 130 10.90 1.78 -26.04
N LYS A 131 12.22 1.72 -26.07
CA LYS A 131 13.09 2.74 -26.68
C LYS A 131 12.81 3.03 -28.16
N ASN A 132 12.21 2.10 -28.89
CA ASN A 132 11.98 2.21 -30.33
C ASN A 132 10.54 2.48 -30.71
N ASP A 133 9.64 2.71 -29.77
CA ASP A 133 8.24 2.97 -30.02
C ASP A 133 7.68 4.10 -29.10
N GLU A 134 6.38 4.38 -29.22
CA GLU A 134 5.75 5.49 -28.51
C GLU A 134 5.73 5.34 -27.00
N ARG A 135 5.88 4.11 -26.47
CA ARG A 135 5.97 3.84 -25.02
C ARG A 135 7.22 4.45 -24.37
N SER A 136 8.25 4.79 -25.17
CA SER A 136 9.44 5.51 -24.71
C SER A 136 9.13 6.87 -24.07
N ARG A 137 7.94 7.42 -24.30
CA ARG A 137 7.48 8.69 -23.74
C ARG A 137 6.77 8.55 -22.39
N ILE A 138 6.43 7.32 -21.98
CA ILE A 138 5.78 7.08 -20.70
C ILE A 138 6.74 7.53 -19.58
N THR A 139 6.27 8.45 -18.74
CA THR A 139 7.03 9.00 -17.62
C THR A 139 6.79 8.20 -16.34
N LEU A 140 7.65 8.42 -15.33
CA LEU A 140 7.39 7.89 -13.99
C LEU A 140 6.07 8.42 -13.42
N ASN A 141 5.71 9.68 -13.72
CA ASN A 141 4.41 10.22 -13.33
C ASN A 141 3.24 9.44 -13.94
N ASP A 142 3.32 9.08 -15.23
CA ASP A 142 2.25 8.31 -15.89
C ASP A 142 2.09 6.92 -15.24
N LEU A 143 3.19 6.29 -14.82
CA LEU A 143 3.14 5.01 -14.09
C LEU A 143 2.54 5.19 -12.69
N LEU A 144 3.02 6.16 -11.91
CA LEU A 144 2.52 6.45 -10.56
C LEU A 144 1.03 6.78 -10.56
N GLN A 145 0.55 7.50 -11.56
CA GLN A 145 -0.86 7.90 -11.68
C GLN A 145 -1.74 6.88 -12.44
N MET A 146 -1.19 5.71 -12.80
CA MET A 146 -1.94 4.69 -13.56
C MET A 146 -2.48 5.21 -14.90
N GLN A 147 -1.69 6.04 -15.58
CA GLN A 147 -2.01 6.66 -16.87
C GLN A 147 -0.98 6.28 -17.96
N SER A 148 -0.35 5.12 -17.84
CA SER A 148 0.65 4.65 -18.81
C SER A 148 0.09 4.45 -20.22
N GLY A 149 -1.21 4.21 -20.35
CA GLY A 149 -1.86 3.88 -21.62
C GLY A 149 -1.61 2.44 -22.10
N LEU A 150 -0.93 1.61 -21.33
CA LEU A 150 -0.73 0.19 -21.63
C LEU A 150 -2.04 -0.59 -21.51
N GLU A 151 -2.26 -1.54 -22.40
CA GLU A 151 -3.33 -2.54 -22.27
C GLU A 151 -3.18 -3.32 -20.96
N TRP A 152 -4.29 -3.44 -20.21
CA TRP A 152 -4.27 -4.21 -18.97
C TRP A 152 -5.67 -4.68 -18.55
N ASN A 153 -5.75 -5.95 -18.14
CA ASN A 153 -6.95 -6.56 -17.56
C ASN A 153 -6.71 -6.94 -16.08
N GLU A 154 -7.33 -6.21 -15.16
CA GLU A 154 -7.22 -6.41 -13.69
C GLU A 154 -8.34 -7.29 -13.11
N ASP A 155 -9.09 -8.04 -13.91
CA ASP A 155 -10.18 -8.89 -13.44
C ASP A 155 -9.69 -10.16 -12.72
N TYR A 156 -9.84 -10.21 -11.39
CA TYR A 156 -9.48 -11.37 -10.57
C TYR A 156 -10.41 -12.58 -10.73
N GLY A 157 -11.58 -12.42 -11.36
CA GLY A 157 -12.56 -13.47 -11.56
C GLY A 157 -12.34 -14.33 -12.80
N SER A 158 -11.36 -14.00 -13.65
CA SER A 158 -11.11 -14.67 -14.93
C SER A 158 -9.64 -14.94 -15.18
N ARG A 159 -9.31 -15.55 -16.35
CA ARG A 159 -7.92 -15.64 -16.83
C ARG A 159 -7.49 -14.29 -17.42
N SER A 160 -7.15 -13.37 -16.55
CA SER A 160 -6.76 -11.98 -16.84
C SER A 160 -5.26 -11.78 -16.77
N ASP A 161 -4.81 -10.57 -17.12
CA ASP A 161 -3.40 -10.20 -17.04
C ASP A 161 -2.87 -10.24 -15.61
N VAL A 162 -3.64 -9.71 -14.65
CA VAL A 162 -3.23 -9.73 -13.24
C VAL A 162 -3.06 -11.16 -12.73
N ASN A 163 -3.98 -12.07 -13.04
CA ASN A 163 -3.89 -13.46 -12.59
C ASN A 163 -2.74 -14.21 -13.27
N LEU A 164 -2.54 -14.00 -14.57
CA LEU A 164 -1.40 -14.58 -15.27
C LEU A 164 -0.08 -14.05 -14.71
N MET A 165 0.03 -12.74 -14.47
CA MET A 165 1.24 -12.14 -13.93
C MET A 165 1.56 -12.67 -12.54
N LEU A 166 0.60 -12.60 -11.60
CA LEU A 166 0.84 -12.94 -10.20
C LEU A 166 1.05 -14.44 -9.94
N PHE A 167 0.45 -15.32 -10.78
CA PHE A 167 0.42 -16.76 -10.50
C PHE A 167 1.10 -17.65 -11.54
N ASP A 168 1.54 -17.11 -12.69
CA ASP A 168 2.14 -17.90 -13.77
C ASP A 168 3.48 -17.33 -14.28
N LYS A 169 3.90 -16.13 -13.84
CA LYS A 169 5.12 -15.47 -14.32
C LYS A 169 6.18 -15.37 -13.24
N GLY A 170 7.42 -15.70 -13.63
CA GLY A 170 8.59 -15.56 -12.79
C GLY A 170 9.22 -14.17 -12.86
N ASP A 171 8.94 -13.42 -13.92
CA ASP A 171 9.33 -12.03 -14.12
C ASP A 171 8.05 -11.22 -14.42
N MET A 172 7.50 -10.63 -13.37
CA MET A 172 6.19 -9.95 -13.43
C MET A 172 6.29 -8.63 -14.18
N SER A 173 7.37 -7.90 -13.96
CA SER A 173 7.61 -6.62 -14.63
C SER A 173 7.78 -6.80 -16.13
N ARG A 174 8.58 -7.80 -16.54
CA ARG A 174 8.77 -8.14 -17.94
C ARG A 174 7.47 -8.52 -18.64
N PHE A 175 6.59 -9.26 -17.97
CA PHE A 175 5.27 -9.56 -18.52
C PHE A 175 4.48 -8.26 -18.77
N ALA A 176 4.51 -7.32 -17.85
CA ALA A 176 3.80 -6.04 -17.97
C ALA A 176 4.41 -5.12 -19.05
N VAL A 177 5.75 -5.02 -19.15
CA VAL A 177 6.40 -4.17 -20.16
C VAL A 177 6.17 -4.66 -21.60
N THR A 178 5.79 -5.92 -21.81
CA THR A 178 5.45 -6.45 -23.15
C THR A 178 4.07 -6.01 -23.64
N LYS A 179 3.23 -5.42 -22.78
CA LYS A 179 1.90 -5.00 -23.16
C LYS A 179 1.93 -3.89 -24.23
N PRO A 180 1.03 -3.94 -25.22
CA PRO A 180 0.95 -2.89 -26.22
C PRO A 180 0.42 -1.58 -25.61
N LEU A 181 0.74 -0.48 -26.28
CA LEU A 181 0.13 0.81 -26.00
C LEU A 181 -1.28 0.85 -26.61
N GLU A 182 -2.31 0.98 -25.79
CA GLU A 182 -3.71 1.09 -26.23
C GLU A 182 -4.15 2.54 -26.35
N HIS A 183 -3.61 3.41 -25.47
CA HIS A 183 -3.88 4.84 -25.45
C HIS A 183 -2.60 5.65 -25.29
N PRO A 184 -2.53 6.88 -25.78
CA PRO A 184 -1.39 7.75 -25.46
C PRO A 184 -1.23 7.92 -23.95
N ALA A 185 0.02 7.92 -23.46
CA ALA A 185 0.33 8.16 -22.06
C ALA A 185 -0.31 9.47 -21.55
N GLY A 186 -0.80 9.47 -20.32
CA GLY A 186 -1.46 10.61 -19.67
C GLY A 186 -2.91 10.85 -20.09
N THR A 187 -3.49 10.06 -21.01
CA THR A 187 -4.83 10.33 -21.57
C THR A 187 -5.93 9.41 -21.05
N GLN A 188 -5.57 8.23 -20.55
CA GLN A 188 -6.51 7.23 -20.03
C GLN A 188 -6.01 6.72 -18.68
N TRP A 189 -6.91 6.66 -17.71
CA TRP A 189 -6.64 6.02 -16.43
C TRP A 189 -7.07 4.55 -16.50
N THR A 190 -6.14 3.66 -16.19
CA THR A 190 -6.37 2.22 -16.14
C THR A 190 -5.64 1.63 -14.94
N TYR A 191 -6.40 1.20 -13.93
CA TYR A 191 -5.81 0.55 -12.76
C TYR A 191 -5.08 -0.73 -13.16
N SER A 192 -3.79 -0.83 -12.80
CA SER A 192 -2.92 -1.88 -13.31
C SER A 192 -1.88 -2.33 -12.28
N SER A 193 -1.99 -3.58 -11.84
CA SER A 193 -0.94 -4.24 -11.06
C SER A 193 0.35 -4.41 -11.86
N GLY A 194 0.25 -4.55 -13.18
CA GLY A 194 1.41 -4.59 -14.07
C GLY A 194 2.21 -3.29 -14.03
N THR A 195 1.52 -2.16 -14.10
CA THR A 195 2.17 -0.84 -14.01
C THR A 195 2.91 -0.65 -12.69
N ALA A 196 2.37 -1.14 -11.57
CA ALA A 196 3.04 -1.08 -10.28
C ALA A 196 4.31 -1.97 -10.24
N ASN A 197 4.29 -3.13 -10.89
CA ASN A 197 5.47 -3.99 -10.96
C ASN A 197 6.52 -3.45 -11.94
N ILE A 198 6.14 -2.72 -12.99
CA ILE A 198 7.11 -1.95 -13.80
C ILE A 198 7.83 -0.92 -12.92
N LEU A 199 7.10 -0.18 -12.08
CA LEU A 199 7.70 0.79 -11.15
C LEU A 199 8.70 0.12 -10.19
N THR A 200 8.38 -1.03 -9.62
CA THR A 200 9.30 -1.72 -8.71
C THR A 200 10.53 -2.26 -9.41
N SER A 201 10.42 -2.67 -10.66
CA SER A 201 11.59 -3.03 -11.47
C SER A 201 12.47 -1.81 -11.76
N LEU A 202 11.89 -0.65 -12.08
CA LEU A 202 12.64 0.60 -12.23
C LEU A 202 13.33 1.00 -10.92
N ILE A 203 12.65 0.89 -9.78
CA ILE A 203 13.25 1.10 -8.46
C ILE A 203 14.42 0.13 -8.26
N ARG A 204 14.24 -1.16 -8.59
CA ARG A 204 15.29 -2.17 -8.46
C ARG A 204 16.54 -1.83 -9.30
N ASN A 205 16.35 -1.25 -10.47
CA ASN A 205 17.43 -0.86 -11.39
C ASN A 205 18.31 0.31 -10.88
N GLU A 206 17.86 1.03 -9.84
CA GLU A 206 18.68 2.05 -9.15
C GLU A 206 19.78 1.42 -8.26
N PHE A 207 19.83 0.09 -8.14
CA PHE A 207 20.73 -0.62 -7.23
C PHE A 207 21.55 -1.68 -7.96
N ASP A 208 22.79 -1.90 -7.50
CA ASP A 208 23.72 -2.88 -8.06
C ASP A 208 23.29 -4.35 -7.81
N SER A 209 22.41 -4.60 -6.82
CA SER A 209 21.93 -5.93 -6.46
C SER A 209 20.53 -5.90 -5.83
N ASP A 210 19.83 -7.03 -5.88
CA ASP A 210 18.53 -7.21 -5.23
C ASP A 210 18.65 -6.94 -3.72
N THR A 211 19.69 -7.48 -3.08
CA THR A 211 19.95 -7.30 -1.64
C THR A 211 20.11 -5.82 -1.27
N SER A 212 20.82 -5.02 -2.11
CA SER A 212 20.96 -3.58 -1.84
C SER A 212 19.65 -2.81 -2.00
N CYS A 213 18.79 -3.20 -2.94
CA CYS A 213 17.44 -2.65 -3.05
C CYS A 213 16.60 -2.97 -1.81
N TYR A 214 16.65 -4.21 -1.32
CA TYR A 214 15.94 -4.62 -0.12
C TYR A 214 16.39 -3.88 1.11
N ALA A 215 17.72 -3.84 1.34
CA ALA A 215 18.31 -3.11 2.45
C ALA A 215 17.89 -1.63 2.38
N PHE A 216 17.88 -1.05 1.19
CA PHE A 216 17.44 0.33 1.03
C PHE A 216 15.97 0.54 1.45
N VAL A 217 15.06 -0.30 0.99
CA VAL A 217 13.63 -0.20 1.36
C VAL A 217 13.43 -0.39 2.86
N HIS A 218 14.14 -1.35 3.44
CA HIS A 218 14.12 -1.56 4.88
C HIS A 218 14.66 -0.34 5.64
N ASP A 219 15.89 0.07 5.38
CA ASP A 219 16.62 1.05 6.19
C ASP A 219 16.11 2.49 5.99
N ASN A 220 15.59 2.82 4.79
CA ASN A 220 15.20 4.19 4.45
C ASN A 220 13.69 4.45 4.46
N LEU A 221 12.87 3.39 4.58
CA LEU A 221 11.43 3.54 4.72
C LEU A 221 10.91 2.75 5.92
N LEU A 222 11.01 1.41 5.92
CA LEU A 222 10.29 0.58 6.88
C LEU A 222 10.79 0.81 8.32
N GLU A 223 12.08 0.68 8.56
CA GLU A 223 12.68 0.90 9.89
C GLU A 223 12.46 2.35 10.37
N LYS A 224 12.58 3.32 9.46
CA LYS A 224 12.36 4.74 9.77
C LYS A 224 10.97 5.05 10.32
N ILE A 225 10.00 4.23 9.99
CA ILE A 225 8.61 4.37 10.47
C ILE A 225 8.21 3.28 11.48
N GLY A 226 9.21 2.60 12.08
CA GLY A 226 8.98 1.58 13.12
C GLY A 226 8.39 0.26 12.60
N ILE A 227 8.47 -0.01 11.30
CA ILE A 227 8.06 -1.27 10.67
C ILE A 227 9.29 -2.16 10.55
N THR A 228 9.46 -3.08 11.47
CA THR A 228 10.66 -3.94 11.56
C THR A 228 10.39 -5.39 11.17
N ASP A 229 9.12 -5.77 11.01
CA ASP A 229 8.71 -7.16 10.86
C ASP A 229 7.85 -7.41 9.60
N ALA A 230 7.88 -6.46 8.66
CA ALA A 230 7.19 -6.62 7.37
C ALA A 230 8.00 -7.52 6.43
N VAL A 231 7.28 -8.26 5.59
CA VAL A 231 7.85 -9.04 4.48
C VAL A 231 7.32 -8.48 3.18
N PHE A 232 8.19 -7.89 2.38
CA PHE A 232 7.86 -7.48 1.02
C PHE A 232 8.40 -8.55 0.08
N GLU A 233 7.52 -9.41 -0.45
CA GLU A 233 7.94 -10.52 -1.31
C GLU A 233 8.50 -10.04 -2.64
N VAL A 234 9.37 -10.85 -3.21
CA VAL A 234 9.90 -10.68 -4.56
C VAL A 234 9.37 -11.74 -5.50
N ASP A 235 9.36 -11.40 -6.75
CA ASP A 235 9.20 -12.39 -7.79
C ASP A 235 10.51 -13.17 -8.04
N PRO A 236 10.48 -14.26 -8.83
CA PRO A 236 11.69 -15.02 -9.14
C PRO A 236 12.78 -14.24 -9.86
N SER A 237 12.47 -13.11 -10.52
CA SER A 237 13.51 -12.25 -11.13
C SER A 237 14.26 -11.40 -10.11
N GLY A 238 13.69 -11.22 -8.92
CA GLY A 238 14.29 -10.43 -7.83
C GLY A 238 13.63 -9.07 -7.61
N ASP A 239 12.61 -8.74 -8.39
CA ASP A 239 11.86 -7.51 -8.21
C ASP A 239 10.84 -7.64 -7.08
N LEU A 240 10.66 -6.58 -6.30
CA LEU A 240 9.57 -6.49 -5.31
C LEU A 240 8.22 -6.64 -6.02
N VAL A 241 7.34 -7.51 -5.52
CA VAL A 241 5.97 -7.59 -6.02
C VAL A 241 5.15 -6.41 -5.45
N GLY A 242 5.52 -5.21 -5.86
CA GLY A 242 4.98 -3.95 -5.34
C GLY A 242 3.52 -3.68 -5.68
N SER A 243 2.94 -4.54 -6.50
CA SER A 243 1.52 -4.50 -6.76
C SER A 243 0.68 -5.16 -5.66
N SER A 244 1.25 -6.15 -4.89
CA SER A 244 0.38 -7.09 -4.16
C SER A 244 0.96 -7.76 -2.92
N TYR A 245 2.26 -8.07 -2.83
CA TYR A 245 2.75 -9.04 -1.85
C TYR A 245 3.59 -8.43 -0.75
N LEU A 246 2.98 -7.53 0.01
CA LEU A 246 3.53 -7.04 1.29
C LEU A 246 2.74 -7.67 2.45
N TYR A 247 3.44 -8.21 3.42
CA TYR A 247 2.88 -8.73 4.68
C TYR A 247 3.37 -7.86 5.83
N ALA A 248 2.44 -7.32 6.60
CA ALA A 248 2.74 -6.48 7.75
C ALA A 248 1.65 -6.63 8.82
N THR A 249 1.92 -6.19 10.04
CA THR A 249 0.92 -6.19 11.11
C THR A 249 -0.09 -5.04 10.90
N ALA A 250 -1.23 -5.12 11.56
CA ALA A 250 -2.23 -4.04 11.50
C ALA A 250 -1.65 -2.72 12.06
N ARG A 251 -0.79 -2.80 13.08
CA ARG A 251 -0.09 -1.63 13.62
C ARG A 251 0.92 -1.05 12.63
N ASP A 252 1.58 -1.88 11.84
CA ASP A 252 2.52 -1.42 10.81
C ASP A 252 1.79 -0.69 9.67
N TYR A 253 0.63 -1.20 9.25
CA TYR A 253 -0.24 -0.48 8.32
C TYR A 253 -0.74 0.86 8.89
N ALA A 254 -1.00 0.92 10.20
CA ALA A 254 -1.36 2.19 10.86
C ALA A 254 -0.18 3.18 10.90
N ARG A 255 1.07 2.71 11.14
CA ARG A 255 2.29 3.53 11.03
C ARG A 255 2.48 4.10 9.65
N PHE A 256 2.24 3.28 8.63
CA PHE A 256 2.28 3.74 7.24
C PHE A 256 1.24 4.83 6.98
N GLY A 257 0.00 4.64 7.42
CA GLY A 257 -1.03 5.67 7.36
C GLY A 257 -0.64 6.95 8.09
N LEU A 258 0.00 6.84 9.26
CA LEU A 258 0.49 7.97 10.05
C LEU A 258 1.60 8.75 9.34
N LEU A 259 2.51 8.09 8.61
CA LEU A 259 3.51 8.77 7.78
C LEU A 259 2.83 9.73 6.79
N TYR A 260 1.80 9.28 6.11
CA TYR A 260 1.07 10.08 5.13
C TYR A 260 0.17 11.13 5.78
N LEU A 261 -0.45 10.82 6.93
CA LEU A 261 -1.22 11.80 7.70
C LEU A 261 -0.34 12.99 8.13
N ASN A 262 0.93 12.73 8.45
CA ASN A 262 1.91 13.72 8.89
C ASN A 262 2.77 14.29 7.74
N ASP A 263 2.25 14.35 6.54
CA ASP A 263 2.95 14.93 5.37
C ASP A 263 4.36 14.36 5.15
N GLY A 264 4.53 13.04 5.29
CA GLY A 264 5.81 12.36 5.07
C GLY A 264 6.85 12.57 6.17
N VAL A 265 6.44 13.05 7.35
CA VAL A 265 7.29 13.18 8.54
C VAL A 265 6.93 12.09 9.55
N PHE A 266 7.91 11.39 10.09
CA PHE A 266 7.72 10.37 11.10
C PHE A 266 8.79 10.49 12.19
N GLY A 267 8.39 10.48 13.47
CA GLY A 267 9.32 10.63 14.58
C GLY A 267 10.16 11.92 14.56
N GLY A 268 9.69 12.96 13.86
CA GLY A 268 10.41 14.22 13.66
C GLY A 268 11.39 14.20 12.47
N GLU A 269 11.56 13.07 11.78
CA GLU A 269 12.39 12.93 10.58
C GLU A 269 11.50 13.03 9.32
N ARG A 270 11.95 13.79 8.30
CA ARG A 270 11.28 13.83 7.00
C ARG A 270 11.72 12.63 6.16
N ILE A 271 10.79 11.73 5.92
CA ILE A 271 10.99 10.49 5.16
C ILE A 271 10.67 10.71 3.67
N LEU A 272 9.54 11.35 3.38
CA LEU A 272 9.10 11.65 2.02
C LEU A 272 9.44 13.11 1.64
N PRO A 273 9.62 13.44 0.34
CA PRO A 273 9.89 14.82 -0.06
C PRO A 273 8.78 15.78 0.37
N GLU A 274 9.13 17.02 0.61
CA GLU A 274 8.13 18.08 0.79
C GLU A 274 7.21 18.16 -0.45
N GLY A 275 5.90 18.25 -0.23
CA GLY A 275 4.89 18.25 -1.29
C GLY A 275 4.57 16.87 -1.89
N TRP A 276 5.23 15.80 -1.46
CA TRP A 276 4.97 14.45 -1.98
C TRP A 276 3.56 13.94 -1.65
N VAL A 277 3.09 14.20 -0.44
CA VAL A 277 1.74 13.81 -0.03
C VAL A 277 0.70 14.61 -0.81
N ASP A 278 0.92 15.89 -1.06
CA ASP A 278 0.03 16.71 -1.90
C ASP A 278 0.03 16.21 -3.36
N TYR A 279 1.19 15.88 -3.92
CA TYR A 279 1.29 15.21 -5.21
C TYR A 279 0.49 13.89 -5.22
N THR A 280 0.69 13.05 -4.21
CA THR A 280 -0.01 11.76 -4.06
C THR A 280 -1.53 11.92 -4.05
N ARG A 281 -2.06 12.99 -3.41
CA ARG A 281 -3.49 13.30 -3.32
C ARG A 281 -4.03 14.14 -4.48
N THR A 282 -3.18 14.53 -5.42
CA THR A 282 -3.63 15.24 -6.62
C THR A 282 -4.27 14.24 -7.58
N PRO A 283 -5.52 14.45 -8.00
CA PRO A 283 -6.18 13.52 -8.90
C PRO A 283 -5.42 13.35 -10.21
N ALA A 284 -5.17 12.12 -10.62
CA ALA A 284 -4.75 11.80 -11.97
C ALA A 284 -5.80 12.32 -12.96
N SER A 285 -5.38 13.01 -14.00
CA SER A 285 -6.25 13.84 -14.87
C SER A 285 -7.41 13.04 -15.49
N ALA A 286 -7.19 11.76 -15.79
CA ALA A 286 -8.18 10.86 -16.40
C ALA A 286 -8.91 9.96 -15.39
N SER A 287 -8.73 10.16 -14.06
CA SER A 287 -9.30 9.30 -13.02
C SER A 287 -10.67 9.74 -12.51
N GLU A 288 -11.21 10.86 -13.00
CA GLU A 288 -12.46 11.45 -12.51
C GLU A 288 -12.45 11.71 -10.98
N GLY A 289 -11.29 12.03 -10.44
CA GLY A 289 -11.12 12.28 -9.01
C GLY A 289 -11.04 11.03 -8.13
N LYS A 290 -10.96 9.83 -8.71
CA LYS A 290 -10.93 8.56 -7.97
C LYS A 290 -9.53 8.17 -7.50
N TYR A 291 -8.49 8.59 -8.22
CA TYR A 291 -7.13 8.10 -8.02
C TYR A 291 -6.09 9.21 -8.12
N GLY A 292 -5.06 9.12 -7.31
CA GLY A 292 -3.88 9.98 -7.35
C GLY A 292 -2.64 9.18 -7.76
N ALA A 293 -1.53 9.36 -7.07
CA ALA A 293 -0.33 8.57 -7.32
C ALA A 293 -0.29 7.34 -6.39
N LEU A 294 -0.78 6.20 -6.87
CA LEU A 294 -0.90 4.90 -6.16
C LEU A 294 -1.75 4.95 -4.88
N PHE A 295 -2.68 5.89 -4.80
CA PHE A 295 -3.68 6.03 -3.74
C PHE A 295 -5.06 6.30 -4.31
N TRP A 296 -6.08 5.76 -3.66
CA TRP A 296 -7.48 6.05 -3.93
C TRP A 296 -7.90 7.33 -3.23
N LEU A 297 -8.70 8.16 -3.90
CA LEU A 297 -9.14 9.45 -3.41
C LEU A 297 -10.66 9.46 -3.21
N ASN A 298 -11.14 10.17 -2.20
CA ASN A 298 -12.57 10.35 -1.95
C ASN A 298 -13.18 11.58 -2.65
N ARG A 299 -12.48 12.18 -3.61
CA ARG A 299 -13.02 13.31 -4.38
C ARG A 299 -14.18 12.91 -5.28
N SER A 300 -14.26 11.64 -5.66
CA SER A 300 -15.42 11.04 -6.34
C SER A 300 -16.59 10.74 -5.39
N ARG A 301 -16.43 10.94 -4.07
CA ARG A 301 -17.45 10.66 -3.03
C ARG A 301 -17.86 9.18 -3.00
N GLU A 302 -16.92 8.27 -3.23
CA GLU A 302 -17.18 6.84 -3.06
C GLU A 302 -17.64 6.51 -1.63
N TYR A 303 -17.09 7.23 -0.64
CA TYR A 303 -17.50 7.20 0.77
C TYR A 303 -18.13 8.57 1.14
N PRO A 304 -19.45 8.76 0.89
CA PRO A 304 -20.10 10.06 1.06
C PRO A 304 -20.13 10.57 2.50
N SER A 305 -20.03 9.68 3.49
CA SER A 305 -19.97 10.04 4.91
C SER A 305 -18.60 10.56 5.36
N ALA A 306 -17.54 10.27 4.60
CA ALA A 306 -16.19 10.71 4.89
C ALA A 306 -15.87 12.06 4.19
N PRO A 307 -14.91 12.84 4.72
CA PRO A 307 -14.45 14.08 4.09
C PRO A 307 -13.88 13.85 2.69
N GLU A 308 -13.94 14.88 1.82
CA GLU A 308 -13.40 14.81 0.46
C GLU A 308 -11.86 14.73 0.43
N ASP A 309 -11.20 15.20 1.49
CA ASP A 309 -9.76 15.15 1.62
C ASP A 309 -9.24 13.79 2.08
N MET A 310 -10.15 12.84 2.39
CA MET A 310 -9.79 11.46 2.68
C MET A 310 -9.15 10.81 1.45
N TYR A 311 -8.11 10.04 1.68
CA TYR A 311 -7.51 9.16 0.70
C TYR A 311 -7.16 7.83 1.36
N SER A 312 -6.90 6.79 0.56
CA SER A 312 -6.77 5.44 1.11
C SER A 312 -5.86 4.54 0.30
N CYS A 313 -5.24 3.59 1.01
CA CYS A 313 -4.68 2.40 0.40
C CYS A 313 -5.78 1.33 0.39
N GLN A 314 -6.03 0.73 -0.77
CA GLN A 314 -7.07 -0.29 -0.90
C GLN A 314 -6.46 -1.56 -1.48
N GLY A 315 -6.75 -2.70 -0.86
CA GLY A 315 -6.34 -4.03 -1.27
C GLY A 315 -7.53 -4.94 -1.55
N HIS A 316 -7.30 -5.96 -2.37
CA HIS A 316 -8.28 -6.99 -2.67
C HIS A 316 -8.85 -7.57 -1.36
N ASP A 317 -10.09 -8.05 -1.39
CA ASP A 317 -10.82 -8.57 -0.23
C ASP A 317 -11.01 -7.57 0.93
N GLY A 318 -10.91 -6.25 0.67
CA GLY A 318 -11.24 -5.24 1.66
C GLY A 318 -10.13 -4.92 2.66
N GLN A 319 -8.87 -5.04 2.26
CA GLN A 319 -7.76 -4.49 3.01
C GLN A 319 -7.75 -2.98 2.85
N MET A 320 -7.82 -2.22 3.94
CA MET A 320 -7.98 -0.76 3.90
C MET A 320 -7.07 -0.05 4.90
N ILE A 321 -6.46 1.04 4.43
CA ILE A 321 -5.90 2.10 5.27
C ILE A 321 -6.59 3.39 4.83
N PHE A 322 -7.52 3.91 5.62
CA PHE A 322 -8.11 5.22 5.39
C PHE A 322 -7.32 6.29 6.14
N ILE A 323 -7.02 7.38 5.46
CA ILE A 323 -6.28 8.53 5.99
C ILE A 323 -7.19 9.75 5.82
N LEU A 324 -7.58 10.36 6.95
CA LEU A 324 -8.54 11.47 7.00
C LEU A 324 -7.86 12.71 7.61
N PRO A 325 -7.20 13.56 6.80
CA PRO A 325 -6.42 14.68 7.31
C PRO A 325 -7.24 15.66 8.12
N SER A 326 -8.43 16.05 7.65
CA SER A 326 -9.29 17.02 8.35
C SER A 326 -9.84 16.52 9.70
N SER A 327 -9.69 15.23 9.98
CA SER A 327 -10.12 14.58 11.23
C SER A 327 -8.97 14.02 12.05
N ASP A 328 -7.73 14.23 11.66
CA ASP A 328 -6.53 13.64 12.29
C ASP A 328 -6.65 12.12 12.53
N LEU A 329 -7.26 11.39 11.59
CA LEU A 329 -7.55 9.97 11.72
C LEU A 329 -6.76 9.11 10.72
N VAL A 330 -6.33 7.93 11.20
CA VAL A 330 -6.01 6.76 10.38
C VAL A 330 -6.88 5.60 10.82
N VAL A 331 -7.52 4.92 9.88
CA VAL A 331 -8.35 3.73 10.15
C VAL A 331 -7.84 2.58 9.30
N VAL A 332 -7.44 1.50 9.96
CA VAL A 332 -7.00 0.25 9.32
C VAL A 332 -8.07 -0.81 9.52
N VAL A 333 -8.52 -1.41 8.44
CA VAL A 333 -9.40 -2.58 8.45
C VAL A 333 -8.76 -3.66 7.58
N LEU A 334 -8.53 -4.82 8.15
CA LEU A 334 -7.98 -5.97 7.44
C LEU A 334 -8.95 -7.14 7.59
N GLY A 335 -9.18 -7.88 6.50
CA GLY A 335 -10.15 -8.95 6.58
C GLY A 335 -10.39 -9.66 5.25
N PHE A 336 -11.57 -10.26 5.15
CA PHE A 336 -12.07 -10.90 3.94
C PHE A 336 -13.46 -10.35 3.63
N SER A 337 -13.55 -9.45 2.66
CA SER A 337 -14.77 -8.72 2.30
C SER A 337 -14.93 -8.71 0.78
N HIS A 338 -15.18 -9.91 0.22
CA HIS A 338 -15.27 -10.11 -1.22
C HIS A 338 -16.64 -9.64 -1.73
N ARG A 339 -16.66 -8.66 -2.63
CA ARG A 339 -17.91 -8.21 -3.30
C ARG A 339 -18.32 -9.22 -4.40
N PRO A 340 -19.62 -9.44 -4.65
CA PRO A 340 -20.79 -8.84 -3.97
C PRO A 340 -21.25 -9.57 -2.71
N ASP A 341 -20.76 -10.79 -2.47
CA ASP A 341 -21.39 -11.73 -1.52
C ASP A 341 -21.10 -11.43 -0.06
N ASN A 342 -20.03 -10.67 0.22
CA ASN A 342 -19.56 -10.40 1.57
C ASN A 342 -18.91 -8.99 1.66
N ALA A 343 -19.67 -7.97 1.27
CA ALA A 343 -19.18 -6.59 1.31
C ALA A 343 -19.25 -6.03 2.74
N LEU A 344 -18.18 -5.36 3.19
CA LEU A 344 -18.20 -4.56 4.40
C LEU A 344 -18.72 -3.15 4.08
N ASP A 345 -19.64 -2.63 4.87
CA ASP A 345 -20.12 -1.25 4.79
C ASP A 345 -19.09 -0.27 5.37
N PHE A 346 -18.07 0.04 4.57
CA PHE A 346 -17.02 0.98 4.98
C PHE A 346 -17.55 2.40 5.18
N ASP A 347 -18.55 2.85 4.40
CA ASP A 347 -19.12 4.18 4.58
C ASP A 347 -19.86 4.30 5.90
N GLY A 348 -20.68 3.29 6.25
CA GLY A 348 -21.34 3.21 7.55
C GLY A 348 -20.35 3.16 8.70
N LEU A 349 -19.26 2.39 8.56
CA LEU A 349 -18.19 2.31 9.56
C LEU A 349 -17.52 3.68 9.76
N LEU A 350 -17.09 4.34 8.68
CA LEU A 350 -16.47 5.67 8.74
C LEU A 350 -17.40 6.71 9.32
N ARG A 351 -18.70 6.72 8.92
CA ARG A 351 -19.72 7.60 9.49
C ARG A 351 -19.83 7.46 11.01
N ASP A 352 -19.82 6.24 11.51
CA ASP A 352 -19.99 5.98 12.94
C ASP A 352 -18.72 6.31 13.72
N ILE A 353 -17.51 6.07 13.15
CA ILE A 353 -16.24 6.52 13.73
C ILE A 353 -16.21 8.05 13.84
N LEU A 354 -16.57 8.77 12.77
CA LEU A 354 -16.55 10.24 12.74
C LEU A 354 -17.50 10.91 13.75
N LYS A 355 -18.52 10.21 14.23
CA LYS A 355 -19.39 10.70 15.33
C LYS A 355 -18.75 10.62 16.71
N THR A 356 -17.61 9.96 16.84
CA THR A 356 -16.92 9.79 18.14
C THR A 356 -15.92 10.89 18.43
N ILE A 357 -15.70 11.81 17.47
CA ILE A 357 -14.77 12.93 17.54
C ILE A 357 -15.46 14.21 17.99
#